data_1fd5749c422f92ae04975585549a9c98
#
_entry.id   1fd5749c422f92ae04975585549a9c98
#
_cell.length_a   1.000
_cell.length_b   1.000
_cell.length_c   1.000
_cell.angle_alpha   90.00
_cell.angle_beta   90.00
_cell.angle_gamma   90.00
#
_symmetry.space_group_name_H-M   'P 1'
#
loop_
_entity.id
_entity.type
_entity.pdbx_description
1 polymer ?
#
loop_
_entity_poly.entity_id
_entity_poly.type
_entity_poly.pdbx_seq_one_letter_code
_entity_poly.pdbx_strand_id
1 'polypeptide(L)'
;MRLDSMELYMVGVSEPGNLSSRPIMRCVMDEEAKYKHENKEEAHPVDLIEERAKGFHRYQILHASTPSSEDSYFWQNFITTDMRKFYVPCPRCGEMMPLEFSRNTVQWERREDLEGDALADWVQDHTFYVCPHCEGRVEDWEKIGMMEKGEWRPTNPNASRARRGYHLNSLYSPFVTWGQMARKFIVAQNDLFRQVALHNFRNGWEALPFTQYEIKVGDDSVRGLRGVCRRGELPRHYYYMVVAYDPGQNQTHWVAQAIGRGGETWVVDWGTLLGISTTDATPGIGAHFESLEWGGVRPDFGLIDSGDWAQKVYDECYKYYGKLWPTKGSGANFGSWNVSEVKSHPGLELYLYVDRTAKMELYAGRIQKGAAPALHLPEDADQDLLAGLSGQQLEKPRGGGLAQWRKLPNDHYGDCVKIGQVSWWVRRGDFYAEEMNAIEERKQNEGVPEE
;
A
#
# COMPACT_ATOMS: atom_id res chain seq x y z
N MET A 1 33.01 8.42 -19.44
CA MET A 1 33.78 7.29 -20.01
C MET A 1 33.94 7.54 -21.49
N ARG A 2 35.14 7.48 -22.01
CA ARG A 2 35.42 7.62 -23.46
C ARG A 2 35.59 6.27 -24.08
N LEU A 3 34.92 6.02 -25.19
CA LEU A 3 35.05 4.85 -26.06
C LEU A 3 35.57 5.34 -27.41
N ASP A 4 36.11 4.46 -28.23
CA ASP A 4 36.76 4.84 -29.49
C ASP A 4 35.94 5.73 -30.44
N SER A 5 34.61 5.60 -30.41
CA SER A 5 33.70 6.34 -31.29
C SER A 5 32.62 7.14 -30.55
N MET A 6 32.60 7.11 -29.22
CA MET A 6 31.57 7.82 -28.45
C MET A 6 32.05 8.19 -27.04
N GLU A 7 31.41 9.18 -26.45
CA GLU A 7 31.51 9.48 -25.03
C GLU A 7 30.22 9.07 -24.33
N LEU A 8 30.33 8.30 -23.22
CA LEU A 8 29.20 7.90 -22.38
C LEU A 8 29.19 8.76 -21.11
N TYR A 9 28.07 9.41 -20.86
CA TYR A 9 27.81 10.18 -19.64
C TYR A 9 26.72 9.50 -18.83
N MET A 10 26.95 9.35 -17.52
CA MET A 10 25.93 8.93 -16.56
C MET A 10 25.62 10.16 -15.67
N VAL A 11 24.36 10.54 -15.60
CA VAL A 11 23.91 11.77 -14.94
C VAL A 11 22.74 11.44 -14.03
N GLY A 12 22.79 11.96 -12.80
CA GLY A 12 21.63 11.93 -11.90
C GLY A 12 20.62 13.01 -12.26
N VAL A 13 19.33 12.71 -12.05
CA VAL A 13 18.22 13.60 -12.45
C VAL A 13 17.94 14.70 -11.42
N SER A 14 18.53 14.61 -10.21
CA SER A 14 18.27 15.52 -9.09
C SER A 14 18.74 16.96 -9.31
N GLU A 15 19.61 17.20 -10.30
CA GLU A 15 20.17 18.53 -10.57
C GLU A 15 19.87 18.97 -12.01
N PRO A 16 18.91 19.89 -12.22
CA PRO A 16 18.54 20.38 -13.56
C PRO A 16 19.70 20.91 -14.40
N GLY A 17 20.70 21.56 -13.77
CA GLY A 17 21.90 22.04 -14.43
C GLY A 17 22.71 20.96 -15.13
N ASN A 18 22.75 19.76 -14.60
CA ASN A 18 23.43 18.62 -15.22
C ASN A 18 22.69 18.11 -16.47
N LEU A 19 21.37 18.25 -16.49
CA LEU A 19 20.51 17.84 -17.62
C LEU A 19 20.56 18.84 -18.78
N SER A 20 20.93 20.08 -18.50
CA SER A 20 20.86 21.18 -19.48
C SER A 20 22.17 21.48 -20.21
N SER A 21 23.29 20.88 -19.82
CA SER A 21 24.61 21.37 -20.18
C SER A 21 25.20 20.85 -21.50
N ARG A 22 24.65 19.74 -22.09
CA ARG A 22 25.30 19.08 -23.25
C ARG A 22 24.31 18.59 -24.30
N PRO A 23 24.61 18.70 -25.59
CA PRO A 23 23.81 18.07 -26.66
C PRO A 23 23.99 16.54 -26.61
N ILE A 24 22.88 15.81 -26.81
CA ILE A 24 22.85 14.34 -26.68
C ILE A 24 22.22 13.75 -27.94
N MET A 25 22.93 12.86 -28.64
CA MET A 25 22.42 12.17 -29.81
C MET A 25 21.63 10.91 -29.48
N ARG A 26 22.03 10.20 -28.41
CA ARG A 26 21.36 9.01 -27.89
C ARG A 26 21.22 9.12 -26.39
N CYS A 27 20.02 8.93 -25.89
CA CYS A 27 19.72 8.97 -24.47
C CYS A 27 18.95 7.73 -24.04
N VAL A 28 19.29 7.21 -22.86
CA VAL A 28 18.49 6.21 -22.16
C VAL A 28 18.09 6.82 -20.83
N MET A 29 16.80 6.98 -20.62
CA MET A 29 16.22 7.39 -19.36
C MET A 29 15.70 6.14 -18.67
N ASP A 30 16.35 5.77 -17.57
CA ASP A 30 16.01 4.60 -16.80
C ASP A 30 15.21 5.00 -15.55
N GLU A 31 14.21 4.20 -15.21
CA GLU A 31 13.30 4.44 -14.08
C GLU A 31 12.60 5.82 -14.13
N GLU A 32 12.23 6.28 -15.33
CA GLU A 32 11.69 7.61 -15.57
C GLU A 32 10.48 7.97 -14.71
N ALA A 33 9.61 7.00 -14.40
CA ALA A 33 8.46 7.25 -13.54
C ALA A 33 8.83 7.67 -12.10
N LYS A 34 10.11 7.53 -11.72
CA LYS A 34 10.64 7.96 -10.42
C LYS A 34 11.28 9.35 -10.45
N TYR A 35 11.36 9.99 -11.64
CA TYR A 35 11.91 11.33 -11.76
C TYR A 35 11.03 12.33 -11.03
N LYS A 36 11.61 13.06 -10.07
CA LYS A 36 10.90 14.07 -9.30
C LYS A 36 10.95 15.41 -10.03
N HIS A 37 9.82 16.08 -10.11
CA HIS A 37 9.71 17.45 -10.58
C HIS A 37 9.59 18.38 -9.38
N GLU A 38 10.72 18.68 -8.74
CA GLU A 38 10.77 19.46 -7.49
C GLU A 38 10.63 20.97 -7.74
N ASN A 39 11.20 21.47 -8.84
CA ASN A 39 11.08 22.86 -9.23
C ASN A 39 9.98 23.05 -10.28
N LYS A 40 8.81 23.52 -9.85
CA LYS A 40 7.66 23.76 -10.74
C LYS A 40 7.81 24.97 -11.67
N GLU A 41 8.85 25.77 -11.50
CA GLU A 41 9.16 26.90 -12.37
C GLU A 41 9.97 26.49 -13.62
N GLU A 42 10.55 25.29 -13.60
CA GLU A 42 11.26 24.70 -14.73
C GLU A 42 10.46 23.61 -15.41
N ALA A 43 10.82 23.25 -16.63
CA ALA A 43 10.21 22.13 -17.34
C ALA A 43 10.52 20.80 -16.64
N HIS A 44 9.67 19.79 -16.88
CA HIS A 44 9.91 18.46 -16.37
C HIS A 44 11.30 17.93 -16.79
N PRO A 45 12.04 17.20 -15.95
CA PRO A 45 13.38 16.68 -16.29
C PRO A 45 13.45 15.96 -17.64
N VAL A 46 12.41 15.22 -18.01
CA VAL A 46 12.29 14.54 -19.31
C VAL A 46 12.34 15.53 -20.45
N ASP A 47 11.56 16.62 -20.37
CA ASP A 47 11.52 17.66 -21.41
C ASP A 47 12.87 18.37 -21.55
N LEU A 48 13.55 18.63 -20.43
CA LEU A 48 14.90 19.20 -20.45
C LEU A 48 15.91 18.31 -21.16
N ILE A 49 15.80 16.99 -20.98
CA ILE A 49 16.67 16.00 -21.65
C ILE A 49 16.32 15.93 -23.16
N GLU A 50 15.04 15.87 -23.52
CA GLU A 50 14.59 15.82 -24.92
C GLU A 50 15.06 17.05 -25.70
N GLU A 51 15.05 18.24 -25.07
CA GLU A 51 15.58 19.47 -25.67
C GLU A 51 17.05 19.36 -26.12
N ARG A 52 17.85 18.53 -25.43
CA ARG A 52 19.29 18.34 -25.76
C ARG A 52 19.50 17.53 -27.04
N ALA A 53 18.51 16.77 -27.48
CA ALA A 53 18.59 15.99 -28.70
C ALA A 53 18.36 16.84 -29.98
N LYS A 54 17.76 18.01 -29.86
CA LYS A 54 17.41 18.90 -31.00
C LYS A 54 18.62 19.34 -31.84
N GLY A 55 19.83 19.30 -31.29
CA GLY A 55 21.05 19.61 -32.02
C GLY A 55 21.46 18.58 -33.08
N PHE A 56 20.80 17.42 -33.14
CA PHE A 56 21.14 16.35 -34.05
C PHE A 56 20.02 16.03 -35.03
N HIS A 57 20.34 15.88 -36.31
CA HIS A 57 19.36 15.47 -37.33
C HIS A 57 18.79 14.08 -37.14
N ARG A 58 19.56 13.18 -36.49
CA ARG A 58 19.15 11.83 -36.12
C ARG A 58 19.49 11.63 -34.67
N TYR A 59 18.49 11.52 -33.84
CA TYR A 59 18.64 11.20 -32.41
C TYR A 59 17.71 10.05 -32.02
N GLN A 60 18.03 9.41 -30.92
CA GLN A 60 17.23 8.34 -30.32
C GLN A 60 17.16 8.55 -28.83
N ILE A 61 15.95 8.52 -28.32
CA ILE A 61 15.69 8.57 -26.87
C ILE A 61 14.88 7.34 -26.52
N LEU A 62 15.39 6.58 -25.55
CA LEU A 62 14.73 5.44 -24.95
C LEU A 62 14.27 5.80 -23.57
N HIS A 63 12.98 5.70 -23.33
CA HIS A 63 12.33 5.85 -22.05
C HIS A 63 12.04 4.46 -21.49
N ALA A 64 12.56 4.12 -20.32
CA ALA A 64 12.37 2.84 -19.68
C ALA A 64 11.93 3.03 -18.22
N SER A 65 10.84 2.41 -17.84
CA SER A 65 10.36 2.41 -16.46
C SER A 65 9.24 1.39 -16.25
N THR A 66 9.02 0.99 -15.01
CA THR A 66 7.72 0.51 -14.57
C THR A 66 6.82 1.74 -14.34
N PRO A 67 5.55 1.73 -14.80
CA PRO A 67 4.66 2.85 -14.57
C PRO A 67 4.28 2.92 -13.09
N SER A 68 4.38 4.07 -12.45
CA SER A 68 3.99 4.22 -11.05
C SER A 68 2.48 4.39 -10.88
N SER A 69 1.90 5.38 -11.56
CA SER A 69 0.46 5.67 -11.56
C SER A 69 0.01 6.09 -12.95
N GLU A 70 -1.30 6.07 -13.17
CA GLU A 70 -1.89 6.56 -14.45
C GLU A 70 -1.57 8.02 -14.72
N ASP A 71 -1.36 8.84 -13.69
CA ASP A 71 -1.01 10.24 -13.80
C ASP A 71 0.50 10.48 -13.90
N SER A 72 1.33 9.43 -13.85
CA SER A 72 2.78 9.60 -13.98
C SER A 72 3.15 10.11 -15.36
N TYR A 73 4.17 10.99 -15.43
CA TYR A 73 4.64 11.57 -16.69
C TYR A 73 5.00 10.48 -17.70
N PHE A 74 5.67 9.43 -17.24
CA PHE A 74 6.02 8.27 -18.06
C PHE A 74 4.79 7.58 -18.66
N TRP A 75 3.75 7.30 -17.87
CA TRP A 75 2.55 6.65 -18.38
C TRP A 75 1.76 7.54 -19.33
N GLN A 76 1.63 8.82 -19.02
CA GLN A 76 0.98 9.78 -19.90
C GLN A 76 1.70 9.88 -21.25
N ASN A 77 3.02 9.82 -21.28
CA ASN A 77 3.79 9.74 -22.52
C ASN A 77 3.57 8.40 -23.23
N PHE A 78 3.57 7.27 -22.52
CA PHE A 78 3.38 5.95 -23.11
C PHE A 78 2.04 5.83 -23.83
N ILE A 79 0.92 6.30 -23.28
CA ILE A 79 -0.40 6.22 -23.91
C ILE A 79 -0.54 7.07 -25.18
N THR A 80 0.37 8.03 -25.44
CA THR A 80 0.42 8.77 -26.70
C THR A 80 1.17 8.02 -27.81
N THR A 81 1.83 6.92 -27.50
CA THR A 81 2.56 6.08 -28.44
C THR A 81 1.64 5.07 -29.15
N ASP A 82 2.19 4.27 -30.04
CA ASP A 82 1.45 3.19 -30.71
C ASP A 82 1.18 1.97 -29.79
N MET A 83 1.59 2.00 -28.52
CA MET A 83 1.26 1.07 -27.43
C MET A 83 1.38 -0.41 -27.84
N ARG A 84 2.53 -0.80 -28.38
CA ARG A 84 2.74 -2.16 -28.87
C ARG A 84 2.68 -3.17 -27.76
N LYS A 85 1.95 -4.27 -28.02
CA LYS A 85 2.00 -5.50 -27.25
C LYS A 85 2.74 -6.57 -28.03
N PHE A 86 3.42 -7.48 -27.31
CA PHE A 86 4.08 -8.60 -27.92
C PHE A 86 3.12 -9.78 -28.04
N TYR A 87 2.82 -10.19 -29.26
CA TYR A 87 1.91 -11.28 -29.56
C TYR A 87 2.71 -12.54 -29.82
N VAL A 88 2.25 -13.66 -29.28
CA VAL A 88 2.84 -14.98 -29.42
C VAL A 88 1.82 -15.99 -29.93
N PRO A 89 2.19 -16.97 -30.77
CA PRO A 89 1.24 -17.97 -31.25
C PRO A 89 0.88 -18.97 -30.15
N CYS A 90 -0.39 -19.30 -30.03
CA CYS A 90 -0.83 -20.41 -29.19
C CYS A 90 -0.31 -21.75 -29.75
N PRO A 91 0.34 -22.62 -28.95
CA PRO A 91 0.83 -23.89 -29.43
C PRO A 91 -0.26 -24.90 -29.78
N ARG A 92 -1.53 -24.63 -29.43
CA ARG A 92 -2.69 -25.50 -29.71
C ARG A 92 -3.41 -25.10 -30.99
N CYS A 93 -3.78 -23.82 -31.14
CA CYS A 93 -4.58 -23.34 -32.27
C CYS A 93 -3.81 -22.46 -33.26
N GLY A 94 -2.60 -22.02 -32.93
CA GLY A 94 -1.79 -21.13 -33.76
C GLY A 94 -2.18 -19.65 -33.73
N GLU A 95 -3.31 -19.31 -33.11
CA GLU A 95 -3.75 -17.91 -33.01
C GLU A 95 -2.80 -17.05 -32.18
N MET A 96 -2.57 -15.83 -32.68
CA MET A 96 -1.66 -14.88 -32.05
C MET A 96 -2.34 -14.13 -30.92
N MET A 97 -1.79 -14.19 -29.73
CA MET A 97 -2.33 -13.58 -28.50
C MET A 97 -1.27 -12.87 -27.69
N PRO A 98 -1.59 -11.75 -27.01
CA PRO A 98 -0.71 -11.21 -25.98
C PRO A 98 -0.84 -12.05 -24.71
N LEU A 99 0.25 -12.21 -23.95
CA LEU A 99 0.19 -12.83 -22.62
C LEU A 99 -0.26 -11.77 -21.60
N GLU A 100 -1.43 -11.98 -21.03
CA GLU A 100 -2.04 -11.09 -20.03
C GLU A 100 -2.34 -11.86 -18.75
N PHE A 101 -2.10 -11.24 -17.60
CA PHE A 101 -2.43 -11.83 -16.31
C PHE A 101 -3.89 -11.53 -15.95
N SER A 102 -4.73 -12.54 -16.03
CA SER A 102 -6.14 -12.45 -15.68
C SER A 102 -6.66 -13.79 -15.14
N ARG A 103 -7.83 -13.76 -14.51
CA ARG A 103 -8.51 -14.99 -14.02
C ARG A 103 -8.84 -15.98 -15.15
N ASN A 104 -8.94 -15.50 -16.39
CA ASN A 104 -9.30 -16.34 -17.55
C ASN A 104 -8.06 -16.93 -18.23
N THR A 105 -6.89 -16.34 -18.03
CA THR A 105 -5.67 -16.72 -18.75
C THR A 105 -4.64 -17.42 -17.87
N VAL A 106 -4.39 -16.91 -16.66
CA VAL A 106 -3.48 -17.56 -15.70
C VAL A 106 -4.31 -18.31 -14.69
N GLN A 107 -4.27 -19.62 -14.77
CA GLN A 107 -5.07 -20.52 -13.95
C GLN A 107 -4.16 -21.54 -13.24
N TRP A 108 -4.70 -22.15 -12.19
CA TRP A 108 -4.04 -23.23 -11.45
C TRP A 108 -5.08 -24.25 -10.99
N GLU A 109 -4.61 -25.43 -10.66
CA GLU A 109 -5.45 -26.50 -10.11
C GLU A 109 -5.94 -26.07 -8.71
N ARG A 110 -7.27 -26.10 -8.53
CA ARG A 110 -7.87 -25.66 -7.27
C ARG A 110 -7.59 -26.65 -6.15
N ARG A 111 -7.28 -26.11 -4.98
CA ARG A 111 -7.15 -26.83 -3.72
C ARG A 111 -7.84 -25.98 -2.65
N GLU A 112 -8.98 -26.46 -2.17
CA GLU A 112 -9.81 -25.77 -1.18
C GLU A 112 -9.30 -25.98 0.25
N ASP A 113 -8.48 -27.00 0.43
CA ASP A 113 -7.87 -27.39 1.71
C ASP A 113 -6.56 -26.65 2.04
N LEU A 114 -6.07 -25.77 1.15
CA LEU A 114 -4.82 -25.03 1.34
C LEU A 114 -5.09 -23.53 1.50
N GLU A 115 -4.36 -22.92 2.44
CA GLU A 115 -4.40 -21.49 2.70
C GLU A 115 -2.98 -20.91 2.89
N GLY A 116 -2.86 -19.58 2.85
CA GLY A 116 -1.62 -18.86 3.15
C GLY A 116 -0.45 -19.26 2.23
N ASP A 117 0.71 -19.53 2.81
CA ASP A 117 1.93 -19.87 2.07
C ASP A 117 1.82 -21.26 1.41
N ALA A 118 1.14 -22.21 2.03
CA ALA A 118 0.94 -23.54 1.42
C ALA A 118 0.11 -23.46 0.14
N LEU A 119 -0.92 -22.62 0.09
CA LEU A 119 -1.66 -22.35 -1.13
C LEU A 119 -0.78 -21.65 -2.16
N ALA A 120 0.02 -20.68 -1.74
CA ALA A 120 0.91 -19.94 -2.64
C ALA A 120 1.95 -20.86 -3.29
N ASP A 121 2.51 -21.79 -2.55
CA ASP A 121 3.47 -22.79 -3.06
C ASP A 121 2.77 -23.77 -4.01
N TRP A 122 1.58 -24.25 -3.66
CA TRP A 122 0.77 -25.09 -4.55
C TRP A 122 0.48 -24.38 -5.88
N VAL A 123 0.05 -23.13 -5.81
CA VAL A 123 -0.23 -22.30 -7.01
C VAL A 123 1.01 -22.16 -7.87
N GLN A 124 2.20 -21.95 -7.28
CA GLN A 124 3.44 -21.87 -8.04
C GLN A 124 3.70 -23.11 -8.90
N ASP A 125 3.45 -24.29 -8.34
CA ASP A 125 3.80 -25.55 -8.99
C ASP A 125 2.74 -26.06 -9.97
N HIS A 126 1.50 -25.56 -9.85
CA HIS A 126 0.33 -26.06 -10.61
C HIS A 126 -0.30 -24.99 -11.52
N THR A 127 0.42 -23.90 -11.80
CA THR A 127 -0.06 -22.83 -12.68
C THR A 127 0.19 -23.15 -14.15
N PHE A 128 -0.81 -22.86 -14.98
CA PHE A 128 -0.75 -22.96 -16.44
C PHE A 128 -1.41 -21.74 -17.08
N TYR A 129 -1.17 -21.53 -18.36
CA TYR A 129 -1.81 -20.49 -19.14
C TYR A 129 -2.95 -21.09 -19.99
N VAL A 130 -4.07 -20.39 -20.07
CA VAL A 130 -5.22 -20.76 -20.88
C VAL A 130 -5.30 -19.83 -22.08
N CYS A 131 -5.33 -20.38 -23.27
CA CYS A 131 -5.48 -19.61 -24.50
C CYS A 131 -6.87 -18.96 -24.56
N PRO A 132 -6.99 -17.64 -24.75
CA PRO A 132 -8.29 -16.98 -24.82
C PRO A 132 -9.11 -17.31 -26.09
N HIS A 133 -8.50 -17.94 -27.10
CA HIS A 133 -9.15 -18.29 -28.36
C HIS A 133 -9.70 -19.73 -28.39
N CYS A 134 -8.93 -20.69 -27.90
CA CYS A 134 -9.30 -22.11 -27.97
C CYS A 134 -9.46 -22.78 -26.62
N GLU A 135 -9.27 -22.03 -25.51
CA GLU A 135 -9.31 -22.52 -24.13
C GLU A 135 -8.30 -23.66 -23.84
N GLY A 136 -7.36 -23.90 -24.77
CA GLY A 136 -6.33 -24.91 -24.59
C GLY A 136 -5.32 -24.54 -23.52
N ARG A 137 -5.00 -25.52 -22.66
CA ARG A 137 -3.97 -25.38 -21.63
C ARG A 137 -2.57 -25.33 -22.28
N VAL A 138 -1.76 -24.37 -21.85
CA VAL A 138 -0.37 -24.13 -22.26
C VAL A 138 0.50 -24.17 -21.03
N GLU A 139 1.59 -24.91 -21.09
CA GLU A 139 2.53 -25.08 -19.99
C GLU A 139 3.67 -24.07 -20.06
N ASP A 140 4.24 -23.69 -18.90
CA ASP A 140 5.30 -22.67 -18.82
C ASP A 140 6.54 -23.01 -19.67
N TRP A 141 6.90 -24.29 -19.81
CA TRP A 141 8.03 -24.73 -20.63
C TRP A 141 7.85 -24.46 -22.13
N GLU A 142 6.62 -24.29 -22.61
CA GLU A 142 6.30 -23.96 -24.01
C GLU A 142 6.56 -22.47 -24.32
N LYS A 143 6.65 -21.63 -23.30
CA LYS A 143 6.79 -20.18 -23.40
C LYS A 143 7.90 -19.72 -24.31
N ILE A 144 9.09 -20.31 -24.19
CA ILE A 144 10.26 -19.93 -25.00
C ILE A 144 9.99 -20.13 -26.48
N GLY A 145 9.45 -21.30 -26.85
CA GLY A 145 9.11 -21.58 -28.25
C GLY A 145 8.00 -20.71 -28.82
N MET A 146 7.08 -20.22 -27.96
CA MET A 146 6.08 -19.22 -28.33
C MET A 146 6.74 -17.84 -28.58
N MET A 147 7.63 -17.43 -27.69
CA MET A 147 8.31 -16.12 -27.77
C MET A 147 9.22 -16.02 -29.00
N GLU A 148 9.92 -17.08 -29.39
CA GLU A 148 10.75 -17.11 -30.59
C GLU A 148 9.97 -16.79 -31.88
N LYS A 149 8.66 -17.07 -31.89
CA LYS A 149 7.75 -16.83 -33.01
C LYS A 149 6.88 -15.59 -32.82
N GLY A 150 7.16 -14.82 -31.77
CA GLY A 150 6.37 -13.65 -31.40
C GLY A 150 6.67 -12.43 -32.25
N GLU A 151 5.72 -11.49 -32.27
CA GLU A 151 5.85 -10.22 -32.98
C GLU A 151 5.20 -9.06 -32.24
N TRP A 152 5.77 -7.87 -32.43
CA TRP A 152 5.22 -6.64 -31.89
C TRP A 152 4.10 -6.07 -32.76
N ARG A 153 2.89 -5.90 -32.19
CA ARG A 153 1.75 -5.30 -32.88
C ARG A 153 1.32 -4.01 -32.20
N PRO A 154 1.13 -2.91 -32.97
CA PRO A 154 0.58 -1.67 -32.42
C PRO A 154 -0.89 -1.88 -32.01
N THR A 155 -1.30 -1.27 -30.90
CA THR A 155 -2.70 -1.31 -30.42
C THR A 155 -3.39 0.06 -30.49
N ASN A 156 -2.63 1.16 -30.67
CA ASN A 156 -3.15 2.50 -30.85
C ASN A 156 -2.91 2.98 -32.30
N PRO A 157 -3.91 2.88 -33.19
CA PRO A 157 -3.77 3.25 -34.61
C PRO A 157 -3.66 4.76 -34.84
N ASN A 158 -4.07 5.56 -33.85
CA ASN A 158 -4.06 7.04 -33.98
C ASN A 158 -2.76 7.67 -33.47
N ALA A 159 -1.80 6.87 -33.07
CA ALA A 159 -0.53 7.36 -32.54
C ALA A 159 0.36 7.99 -33.59
N SER A 160 1.20 8.92 -33.16
CA SER A 160 2.27 9.47 -34.01
C SER A 160 3.23 8.38 -34.48
N ARG A 161 3.60 8.37 -35.75
CA ARG A 161 4.60 7.45 -36.30
C ARG A 161 6.01 7.66 -35.73
N ALA A 162 6.26 8.79 -35.10
CA ALA A 162 7.56 9.14 -34.52
C ALA A 162 7.78 8.50 -33.15
N ARG A 163 6.71 8.11 -32.42
CA ARG A 163 6.79 7.57 -31.06
C ARG A 163 6.29 6.14 -31.03
N ARG A 164 7.14 5.23 -30.59
CA ARG A 164 6.81 3.81 -30.40
C ARG A 164 6.86 3.48 -28.92
N GLY A 165 5.82 2.83 -28.40
CA GLY A 165 5.77 2.33 -27.05
C GLY A 165 5.72 0.81 -27.03
N TYR A 166 6.37 0.19 -26.06
CA TYR A 166 6.44 -1.26 -25.93
C TYR A 166 6.06 -1.65 -24.51
N HIS A 167 5.10 -2.55 -24.36
CA HIS A 167 4.69 -3.07 -23.07
C HIS A 167 5.06 -4.54 -22.93
N LEU A 168 5.79 -4.88 -21.87
CA LEU A 168 6.11 -6.26 -21.47
C LEU A 168 5.80 -6.44 -19.98
N ASN A 169 5.09 -7.49 -19.66
CA ASN A 169 4.89 -7.95 -18.29
C ASN A 169 5.76 -9.17 -17.98
N SER A 170 5.77 -9.62 -16.73
CA SER A 170 6.61 -10.73 -16.28
C SER A 170 6.25 -12.09 -16.88
N LEU A 171 5.07 -12.26 -17.52
CA LEU A 171 4.71 -13.49 -18.21
C LEU A 171 5.65 -13.81 -19.38
N TYR A 172 6.28 -12.80 -19.95
CA TYR A 172 7.26 -12.95 -21.06
C TYR A 172 8.69 -13.20 -20.56
N SER A 173 8.96 -13.08 -19.27
CA SER A 173 10.32 -13.25 -18.75
C SER A 173 10.80 -14.69 -18.89
N PRO A 174 11.96 -14.95 -19.47
CA PRO A 174 12.55 -16.29 -19.50
C PRO A 174 13.10 -16.72 -18.13
N PHE A 175 13.25 -15.78 -17.19
CA PHE A 175 13.82 -16.02 -15.86
C PHE A 175 12.76 -16.24 -14.77
N VAL A 176 11.50 -16.01 -15.10
CA VAL A 176 10.38 -16.09 -14.16
C VAL A 176 9.34 -17.03 -14.73
N THR A 177 8.88 -18.00 -13.94
CA THR A 177 7.77 -18.89 -14.34
C THR A 177 6.42 -18.21 -14.16
N TRP A 178 5.41 -18.65 -14.89
CA TRP A 178 4.03 -18.20 -14.69
C TRP A 178 3.53 -18.50 -13.27
N GLY A 179 3.98 -19.64 -12.72
CA GLY A 179 3.70 -20.03 -11.35
C GLY A 179 4.29 -19.06 -10.31
N GLN A 180 5.52 -18.60 -10.52
CA GLN A 180 6.13 -17.60 -9.64
C GLN A 180 5.34 -16.28 -9.65
N MET A 181 4.83 -15.85 -10.81
CA MET A 181 3.98 -14.67 -10.89
C MET A 181 2.63 -14.90 -10.17
N ALA A 182 2.00 -16.07 -10.38
CA ALA A 182 0.76 -16.43 -9.71
C ALA A 182 0.93 -16.53 -8.18
N ARG A 183 2.03 -17.13 -7.71
CA ARG A 183 2.41 -17.15 -6.28
C ARG A 183 2.48 -15.74 -5.70
N LYS A 184 3.18 -14.83 -6.38
CA LYS A 184 3.28 -13.43 -5.94
C LYS A 184 1.91 -12.74 -5.85
N PHE A 185 1.01 -13.05 -6.77
CA PHE A 185 -0.35 -12.56 -6.72
C PHE A 185 -1.12 -13.09 -5.50
N ILE A 186 -1.03 -14.40 -5.21
CA ILE A 186 -1.67 -15.01 -4.04
C ILE A 186 -1.12 -14.41 -2.74
N VAL A 187 0.21 -14.28 -2.62
CA VAL A 187 0.84 -13.64 -1.47
C VAL A 187 0.35 -12.21 -1.32
N ALA A 188 0.27 -11.43 -2.41
CA ALA A 188 -0.23 -10.06 -2.37
C ALA A 188 -1.73 -9.97 -2.00
N GLN A 189 -2.54 -10.97 -2.37
CA GLN A 189 -3.96 -11.02 -1.97
C GLN A 189 -4.14 -11.30 -0.49
N ASN A 190 -3.25 -12.09 0.10
CA ASN A 190 -3.29 -12.51 1.49
C ASN A 190 -2.43 -11.61 2.40
N ASP A 191 -1.74 -10.63 1.82
CA ASP A 191 -0.91 -9.68 2.56
C ASP A 191 -1.76 -8.82 3.50
N LEU A 192 -1.23 -8.54 4.68
CA LEU A 192 -1.84 -7.62 5.65
C LEU A 192 -2.11 -6.24 5.03
N PHE A 193 -1.22 -5.81 4.12
CA PHE A 193 -1.30 -4.56 3.36
C PHE A 193 -1.76 -4.81 1.92
N ARG A 194 -2.76 -5.64 1.75
CA ARG A 194 -3.26 -6.14 0.47
C ARG A 194 -3.30 -5.08 -0.64
N GLN A 195 -3.77 -3.87 -0.34
CA GLN A 195 -3.87 -2.81 -1.35
C GLN A 195 -2.49 -2.37 -1.86
N VAL A 196 -1.51 -2.25 -0.96
CA VAL A 196 -0.14 -1.89 -1.31
C VAL A 196 0.56 -3.04 -2.01
N ALA A 197 0.36 -4.27 -1.53
CA ALA A 197 0.94 -5.46 -2.12
C ALA A 197 0.42 -5.72 -3.54
N LEU A 198 -0.89 -5.58 -3.78
CA LEU A 198 -1.49 -5.67 -5.12
C LEU A 198 -1.07 -4.52 -6.03
N HIS A 199 -0.87 -3.31 -5.48
CA HIS A 199 -0.27 -2.21 -6.24
C HIS A 199 1.14 -2.57 -6.72
N ASN A 200 1.99 -3.06 -5.81
CA ASN A 200 3.35 -3.47 -6.13
C ASN A 200 3.38 -4.63 -7.13
N PHE A 201 2.44 -5.58 -7.01
CA PHE A 201 2.28 -6.65 -7.98
C PHE A 201 1.92 -6.10 -9.36
N ARG A 202 0.88 -5.27 -9.45
CA ARG A 202 0.43 -4.68 -10.71
C ARG A 202 1.54 -3.87 -11.40
N ASN A 203 2.25 -3.07 -10.63
CA ASN A 203 3.32 -2.22 -11.15
C ASN A 203 4.57 -3.02 -11.54
N GLY A 204 5.07 -3.87 -10.65
CA GLY A 204 6.33 -4.57 -10.85
C GLY A 204 6.23 -5.85 -11.70
N TRP A 205 5.06 -6.52 -11.73
CA TRP A 205 4.89 -7.80 -12.44
C TRP A 205 4.06 -7.70 -13.71
N GLU A 206 2.99 -6.89 -13.68
CA GLU A 206 2.19 -6.64 -14.88
C GLU A 206 2.70 -5.45 -15.70
N ALA A 207 3.62 -4.64 -15.16
CA ALA A 207 4.10 -3.39 -15.75
C ALA A 207 2.94 -2.45 -16.13
N LEU A 208 1.90 -2.41 -15.31
CA LEU A 208 0.73 -1.57 -15.47
C LEU A 208 0.67 -0.52 -14.36
N PRO A 209 0.15 0.68 -14.65
CA PRO A 209 0.01 1.72 -13.65
C PRO A 209 -1.00 1.31 -12.60
N PHE A 210 -0.81 1.83 -11.41
CA PHE A 210 -1.83 1.77 -10.39
C PHE A 210 -2.86 2.87 -10.62
N THR A 211 -4.12 2.48 -10.68
CA THR A 211 -5.22 3.43 -10.67
C THR A 211 -5.32 4.00 -9.26
N GLN A 212 -5.01 5.28 -9.10
CA GLN A 212 -5.25 5.95 -7.83
C GLN A 212 -6.76 6.16 -7.70
N TYR A 213 -7.36 5.36 -6.83
CA TYR A 213 -8.75 5.57 -6.47
C TYR A 213 -8.86 6.86 -5.64
N GLU A 214 -9.85 7.69 -5.95
CA GLU A 214 -10.33 8.66 -4.98
C GLU A 214 -11.00 7.89 -3.84
N ILE A 215 -10.61 8.19 -2.61
CA ILE A 215 -11.22 7.62 -1.43
C ILE A 215 -12.04 8.73 -0.80
N LYS A 216 -13.35 8.61 -0.95
CA LYS A 216 -14.32 9.47 -0.26
C LYS A 216 -15.12 8.58 0.67
N VAL A 217 -14.80 8.65 1.93
CA VAL A 217 -15.55 7.94 2.94
C VAL A 217 -16.87 8.70 3.16
N GLY A 218 -17.99 8.11 2.75
CA GLY A 218 -19.30 8.63 3.00
C GLY A 218 -19.79 8.31 4.42
N ASP A 219 -20.64 9.14 4.96
CA ASP A 219 -21.26 8.91 6.29
C ASP A 219 -21.95 7.55 6.38
N ASP A 220 -22.56 7.07 5.30
CA ASP A 220 -23.24 5.76 5.26
C ASP A 220 -22.25 4.60 5.43
N SER A 221 -21.04 4.70 4.84
CA SER A 221 -20.00 3.68 4.99
C SER A 221 -19.54 3.59 6.45
N VAL A 222 -19.34 4.73 7.11
CA VAL A 222 -18.94 4.76 8.52
C VAL A 222 -20.08 4.28 9.42
N ARG A 223 -21.32 4.68 9.17
CA ARG A 223 -22.52 4.23 9.92
C ARG A 223 -22.74 2.72 9.77
N GLY A 224 -22.39 2.14 8.61
CA GLY A 224 -22.48 0.71 8.36
C GLY A 224 -21.52 -0.14 9.20
N LEU A 225 -20.52 0.47 9.85
CA LEU A 225 -19.60 -0.22 10.76
C LEU A 225 -20.14 -0.39 12.18
N ARG A 226 -21.30 0.19 12.49
CA ARG A 226 -21.93 0.04 13.79
C ARG A 226 -22.31 -1.40 14.04
N GLY A 227 -21.82 -1.95 15.15
CA GLY A 227 -22.12 -3.30 15.61
C GLY A 227 -23.22 -3.33 16.66
N VAL A 228 -23.26 -4.42 17.42
CA VAL A 228 -24.24 -4.65 18.50
C VAL A 228 -23.73 -4.23 19.90
N CYS A 229 -22.41 -4.01 20.04
CA CYS A 229 -21.83 -3.53 21.30
C CYS A 229 -22.09 -2.04 21.49
N ARG A 230 -22.26 -1.61 22.73
CA ARG A 230 -22.39 -0.19 23.09
C ARG A 230 -21.06 0.37 23.55
N ARG A 231 -21.00 1.68 23.63
CA ARG A 231 -19.86 2.39 24.20
C ARG A 231 -19.51 1.87 25.59
N GLY A 232 -18.25 1.52 25.82
CA GLY A 232 -17.77 0.94 27.06
C GLY A 232 -17.97 -0.57 27.22
N GLU A 233 -18.64 -1.23 26.27
CA GLU A 233 -18.77 -2.68 26.25
C GLU A 233 -17.62 -3.34 25.49
N LEU A 234 -17.02 -4.35 26.13
CA LEU A 234 -15.93 -5.12 25.52
C LEU A 234 -16.46 -6.25 24.62
N PRO A 235 -15.80 -6.54 23.48
CA PRO A 235 -16.12 -7.71 22.68
C PRO A 235 -15.81 -9.00 23.44
N ARG A 236 -16.45 -10.12 23.06
CA ARG A 236 -16.27 -11.41 23.75
C ARG A 236 -14.86 -11.99 23.59
N HIS A 237 -14.22 -11.74 22.46
CA HIS A 237 -12.90 -12.28 22.12
C HIS A 237 -12.02 -11.17 21.53
N TYR A 238 -10.95 -10.88 22.21
CA TYR A 238 -9.90 -9.96 21.78
C TYR A 238 -8.58 -10.36 22.44
N TYR A 239 -7.48 -9.92 21.91
CA TYR A 239 -6.15 -10.22 22.42
C TYR A 239 -5.68 -9.18 23.43
N TYR A 240 -5.87 -7.91 23.12
CA TYR A 240 -5.44 -6.79 23.96
C TYR A 240 -6.27 -5.53 23.74
N MET A 241 -6.14 -4.62 24.70
CA MET A 241 -6.71 -3.29 24.66
C MET A 241 -5.63 -2.23 24.47
N VAL A 242 -5.78 -1.37 23.48
CA VAL A 242 -4.90 -0.23 23.24
C VAL A 242 -5.67 1.09 23.30
N VAL A 243 -5.06 2.13 23.85
CA VAL A 243 -5.61 3.50 23.80
C VAL A 243 -4.69 4.35 22.92
N ALA A 244 -5.23 4.90 21.86
CA ALA A 244 -4.50 5.79 20.98
C ALA A 244 -4.85 7.25 21.28
N TYR A 245 -3.85 8.12 21.25
CA TYR A 245 -3.96 9.54 21.54
C TYR A 245 -3.43 10.38 20.38
N ASP A 246 -4.17 11.39 19.99
CA ASP A 246 -3.78 12.42 19.00
C ASP A 246 -3.74 13.80 19.67
N PRO A 247 -2.54 14.25 20.11
CA PRO A 247 -2.38 15.53 20.78
C PRO A 247 -2.51 16.71 19.81
N GLY A 248 -3.43 17.62 20.10
CA GLY A 248 -3.53 18.92 19.44
C GLY A 248 -3.05 20.08 20.32
N GLN A 249 -3.25 21.31 19.84
CA GLN A 249 -2.75 22.52 20.51
C GLN A 249 -3.34 22.72 21.92
N ASN A 250 -4.62 22.50 22.08
CA ASN A 250 -5.36 22.78 23.33
C ASN A 250 -6.05 21.53 23.90
N GLN A 251 -6.14 20.49 23.12
CA GLN A 251 -6.85 19.26 23.48
C GLN A 251 -6.19 18.04 22.84
N THR A 252 -6.37 16.90 23.48
CA THR A 252 -5.92 15.60 23.01
C THR A 252 -7.14 14.71 22.80
N HIS A 253 -7.32 14.20 21.58
CA HIS A 253 -8.34 13.20 21.30
C HIS A 253 -7.79 11.81 21.62
N TRP A 254 -8.68 10.92 22.05
CA TRP A 254 -8.29 9.56 22.36
C TRP A 254 -9.37 8.56 21.94
N VAL A 255 -8.95 7.36 21.60
CA VAL A 255 -9.84 6.22 21.30
C VAL A 255 -9.28 4.97 21.93
N ALA A 256 -10.09 4.27 22.71
CA ALA A 256 -9.80 2.95 23.23
C ALA A 256 -10.30 1.88 22.25
N GLN A 257 -9.46 0.90 21.96
CA GLN A 257 -9.73 -0.13 20.97
C GLN A 257 -9.35 -1.49 21.51
N ALA A 258 -10.24 -2.47 21.33
CA ALA A 258 -9.93 -3.88 21.52
C ALA A 258 -9.47 -4.48 20.19
N ILE A 259 -8.34 -5.16 20.20
CA ILE A 259 -7.74 -5.78 19.02
C ILE A 259 -7.82 -7.29 19.15
N GLY A 260 -8.40 -7.92 18.17
CA GLY A 260 -8.58 -9.36 18.14
C GLY A 260 -7.87 -10.04 16.97
N ARG A 261 -8.36 -11.19 16.61
CA ARG A 261 -7.77 -12.07 15.62
C ARG A 261 -7.56 -11.39 14.28
N GLY A 262 -6.37 -11.57 13.69
CA GLY A 262 -6.01 -11.00 12.41
C GLY A 262 -5.98 -9.47 12.38
N GLY A 263 -6.08 -8.79 13.55
CA GLY A 263 -6.17 -7.33 13.64
C GLY A 263 -7.60 -6.80 13.55
N GLU A 264 -8.62 -7.64 13.73
CA GLU A 264 -10.01 -7.21 13.89
C GLU A 264 -10.09 -6.22 15.05
N THR A 265 -10.79 -5.10 14.86
CA THR A 265 -10.74 -3.95 15.75
C THR A 265 -12.13 -3.53 16.18
N TRP A 266 -12.34 -3.36 17.48
CA TRP A 266 -13.54 -2.76 18.06
C TRP A 266 -13.19 -1.45 18.73
N VAL A 267 -13.85 -0.38 18.35
CA VAL A 267 -13.82 0.87 19.12
C VAL A 267 -14.66 0.66 20.36
N VAL A 268 -14.05 0.82 21.54
CA VAL A 268 -14.69 0.60 22.83
C VAL A 268 -15.16 1.91 23.44
N ASP A 269 -14.28 2.92 23.44
CA ASP A 269 -14.57 4.22 24.04
C ASP A 269 -13.73 5.33 23.39
N TRP A 270 -14.14 6.57 23.51
CA TRP A 270 -13.46 7.73 22.92
C TRP A 270 -13.77 9.00 23.69
N GLY A 271 -12.94 10.02 23.50
CA GLY A 271 -13.18 11.31 24.11
C GLY A 271 -12.05 12.30 23.88
N THR A 272 -12.09 13.38 24.63
CA THR A 272 -11.15 14.50 24.53
C THR A 272 -10.64 14.88 25.92
N LEU A 273 -9.34 15.16 26.00
CA LEU A 273 -8.64 15.66 27.18
C LEU A 273 -8.14 17.08 26.91
N LEU A 274 -7.90 17.83 27.99
CA LEU A 274 -7.23 19.12 27.93
C LEU A 274 -5.71 18.92 28.11
N GLY A 275 -4.94 19.12 27.02
CA GLY A 275 -3.47 19.06 27.05
C GLY A 275 -2.87 17.64 27.04
N ILE A 276 -1.54 17.58 27.11
CA ILE A 276 -0.75 16.33 27.04
C ILE A 276 -0.28 15.91 28.44
N SER A 277 0.30 16.84 29.20
CA SER A 277 0.86 16.61 30.52
C SER A 277 -0.02 17.15 31.63
N THR A 278 0.07 16.58 32.81
CA THR A 278 -0.66 17.05 34.01
C THR A 278 -0.28 18.46 34.39
N THR A 279 -1.30 19.32 34.57
CA THR A 279 -1.22 20.50 35.44
C THR A 279 -2.12 20.23 36.65
N ASP A 280 -1.97 20.97 37.75
CA ASP A 280 -2.68 20.74 39.02
C ASP A 280 -4.23 20.66 38.91
N ALA A 281 -4.81 21.01 37.76
CA ALA A 281 -6.26 21.07 37.52
C ALA A 281 -6.80 20.06 36.51
N THR A 282 -5.97 19.41 35.70
CA THR A 282 -6.43 18.52 34.62
C THR A 282 -5.52 17.31 34.47
N PRO A 283 -6.07 16.08 34.36
CA PRO A 283 -5.27 14.90 34.15
C PRO A 283 -4.62 14.97 32.75
N GLY A 284 -3.30 14.77 32.67
CA GLY A 284 -2.57 14.53 31.43
C GLY A 284 -2.86 13.12 30.89
N ILE A 285 -2.26 12.82 29.72
CA ILE A 285 -2.48 11.53 29.03
C ILE A 285 -2.17 10.35 29.93
N GLY A 286 -1.03 10.36 30.65
CA GLY A 286 -0.64 9.21 31.49
C GLY A 286 -1.57 8.99 32.68
N ALA A 287 -2.01 10.06 33.36
CA ALA A 287 -2.96 9.95 34.47
C ALA A 287 -4.33 9.50 33.97
N HIS A 288 -4.76 9.98 32.80
CA HIS A 288 -5.99 9.52 32.16
C HIS A 288 -5.88 8.02 31.80
N PHE A 289 -4.79 7.59 31.16
CA PHE A 289 -4.56 6.20 30.81
C PHE A 289 -4.69 5.28 32.04
N GLU A 290 -4.09 5.65 33.18
CA GLU A 290 -4.18 4.89 34.41
C GLU A 290 -5.59 4.87 35.04
N SER A 291 -6.43 5.82 34.73
CA SER A 291 -7.79 5.90 35.21
C SER A 291 -8.80 5.07 34.42
N LEU A 292 -8.43 4.61 33.21
CA LEU A 292 -9.33 3.91 32.32
C LEU A 292 -9.57 2.46 32.77
N GLU A 293 -10.86 2.09 32.80
CA GLU A 293 -11.30 0.74 33.12
C GLU A 293 -12.68 0.48 32.51
N TRP A 294 -12.88 -0.68 31.91
CA TRP A 294 -14.17 -1.12 31.37
C TRP A 294 -14.50 -2.53 31.89
N GLY A 295 -15.54 -2.61 32.75
CA GLY A 295 -15.96 -3.88 33.32
C GLY A 295 -14.88 -4.62 34.12
N GLY A 296 -13.97 -3.90 34.77
CA GLY A 296 -12.84 -4.45 35.52
C GLY A 296 -11.58 -4.71 34.66
N VAL A 297 -11.62 -4.40 33.35
CA VAL A 297 -10.48 -4.56 32.44
C VAL A 297 -9.83 -3.20 32.18
N ARG A 298 -8.53 -3.13 32.33
CA ARG A 298 -7.71 -1.95 32.01
C ARG A 298 -7.04 -2.11 30.66
N PRO A 299 -6.71 -1.00 29.96
CA PRO A 299 -5.94 -1.08 28.72
C PRO A 299 -4.53 -1.63 28.99
N ASP A 300 -4.03 -2.43 28.06
CA ASP A 300 -2.70 -3.02 28.14
C ASP A 300 -1.60 -1.97 27.93
N PHE A 301 -1.82 -1.07 26.99
CA PHE A 301 -0.88 0.02 26.69
C PHE A 301 -1.54 1.16 25.93
N GLY A 302 -0.81 2.30 25.84
CA GLY A 302 -1.22 3.46 25.06
C GLY A 302 -0.18 3.85 24.01
N LEU A 303 -0.68 4.40 22.90
CA LEU A 303 0.11 4.94 21.80
C LEU A 303 -0.21 6.43 21.62
N ILE A 304 0.80 7.27 21.52
CA ILE A 304 0.63 8.74 21.42
C ILE A 304 1.28 9.23 20.13
N ASP A 305 0.52 9.95 19.28
CA ASP A 305 1.14 10.61 18.11
C ASP A 305 2.12 11.69 18.57
N SER A 306 3.34 11.63 18.05
CA SER A 306 4.42 12.56 18.34
C SER A 306 4.74 13.49 17.17
N GLY A 307 3.83 13.64 16.20
CA GLY A 307 4.04 14.44 14.99
C GLY A 307 4.44 15.89 15.31
N ASP A 308 3.54 16.62 15.98
CA ASP A 308 3.69 18.05 16.24
C ASP A 308 4.25 18.38 17.63
N TRP A 309 4.09 17.50 18.62
CA TRP A 309 4.43 17.74 20.02
C TRP A 309 5.50 16.79 20.55
N ALA A 310 6.45 16.40 19.71
CA ALA A 310 7.39 15.31 19.96
C ALA A 310 8.02 15.33 21.37
N GLN A 311 8.61 16.46 21.80
CA GLN A 311 9.30 16.53 23.09
C GLN A 311 8.36 16.29 24.27
N LYS A 312 7.17 16.92 24.27
CA LYS A 312 6.18 16.74 25.35
C LYS A 312 5.64 15.31 25.40
N VAL A 313 5.44 14.70 24.23
CA VAL A 313 5.00 13.30 24.12
C VAL A 313 6.09 12.37 24.64
N TYR A 314 7.36 12.60 24.30
CA TYR A 314 8.47 11.79 24.79
C TYR A 314 8.63 11.90 26.31
N ASP A 315 8.52 13.12 26.87
CA ASP A 315 8.55 13.35 28.31
C ASP A 315 7.43 12.58 29.02
N GLU A 316 6.19 12.61 28.47
CA GLU A 316 5.05 11.91 29.05
C GLU A 316 5.20 10.39 28.91
N CYS A 317 5.61 9.87 27.74
CA CYS A 317 5.86 8.44 27.56
C CYS A 317 7.00 7.94 28.46
N TYR A 318 8.04 8.73 28.65
CA TYR A 318 9.15 8.38 29.54
C TYR A 318 8.74 8.31 31.00
N LYS A 319 7.87 9.23 31.44
CA LYS A 319 7.29 9.23 32.79
C LYS A 319 6.43 7.98 33.05
N TYR A 320 5.72 7.49 32.02
CA TYR A 320 4.90 6.28 32.08
C TYR A 320 5.53 5.13 31.29
N TYR A 321 6.84 4.98 31.42
CA TYR A 321 7.63 3.95 30.73
C TYR A 321 7.04 2.55 30.88
N GLY A 322 6.99 1.81 29.78
CA GLY A 322 6.40 0.48 29.74
C GLY A 322 4.86 0.44 29.67
N LYS A 323 4.20 1.63 29.67
CA LYS A 323 2.75 1.75 29.51
C LYS A 323 2.35 2.60 28.33
N LEU A 324 3.14 3.65 28.01
CA LEU A 324 2.88 4.57 26.92
C LEU A 324 4.07 4.60 25.97
N TRP A 325 3.80 4.55 24.68
CA TRP A 325 4.81 4.63 23.61
C TRP A 325 4.49 5.74 22.62
N PRO A 326 5.50 6.51 22.19
CA PRO A 326 5.32 7.48 21.13
C PRO A 326 5.22 6.79 19.78
N THR A 327 4.38 7.31 18.91
CA THR A 327 4.25 6.90 17.50
C THR A 327 4.47 8.06 16.57
N LYS A 328 4.86 7.80 15.33
CA LYS A 328 4.98 8.84 14.31
C LYS A 328 4.71 8.27 12.92
N GLY A 329 3.79 8.92 12.21
CA GLY A 329 3.58 8.70 10.78
C GLY A 329 4.78 9.20 9.97
N SER A 330 5.25 8.40 9.03
CA SER A 330 6.39 8.70 8.16
C SER A 330 6.00 8.56 6.69
N GLY A 331 6.55 9.46 5.86
CA GLY A 331 6.53 9.31 4.39
C GLY A 331 7.69 8.47 3.85
N ALA A 332 8.58 7.98 4.71
CA ALA A 332 9.75 7.21 4.31
C ALA A 332 9.40 5.80 3.80
N ASN A 333 10.24 5.28 2.94
CA ASN A 333 10.04 3.99 2.26
C ASN A 333 10.77 2.88 3.06
N PHE A 334 10.21 2.50 4.18
CA PHE A 334 10.60 1.30 4.92
C PHE A 334 9.37 0.42 5.03
N GLY A 335 9.40 -0.85 4.99
CA GLY A 335 8.25 -1.76 5.14
C GLY A 335 6.93 -1.10 5.56
N SER A 336 6.23 -1.63 6.56
CA SER A 336 5.00 -0.99 7.05
C SER A 336 5.22 -0.21 8.33
N TRP A 337 6.16 -0.66 9.15
CA TRP A 337 6.52 -0.08 10.43
C TRP A 337 8.00 -0.36 10.76
N ASN A 338 8.54 0.44 11.67
CA ASN A 338 9.88 0.28 12.22
C ASN A 338 9.92 0.82 13.66
N VAL A 339 10.89 0.39 14.44
CA VAL A 339 11.15 0.89 15.78
C VAL A 339 12.50 1.61 15.79
N SER A 340 12.54 2.78 16.39
CA SER A 340 13.77 3.53 16.61
C SER A 340 13.82 4.03 18.05
N GLU A 341 15.02 4.17 18.61
CA GLU A 341 15.21 4.74 19.94
C GLU A 341 15.09 6.28 19.90
N VAL A 342 14.41 6.85 20.89
CA VAL A 342 14.33 8.31 21.06
C VAL A 342 15.63 8.82 21.67
N LYS A 343 16.46 9.49 20.90
CA LYS A 343 17.81 9.96 21.33
C LYS A 343 17.83 10.80 22.62
N SER A 344 16.78 11.58 22.86
CA SER A 344 16.67 12.43 24.08
C SER A 344 16.20 11.66 25.32
N HIS A 345 15.70 10.42 25.15
CA HIS A 345 15.13 9.59 26.21
C HIS A 345 15.63 8.16 26.03
N PRO A 346 16.84 7.83 26.52
CA PRO A 346 17.43 6.51 26.32
C PRO A 346 16.53 5.38 26.80
N GLY A 347 16.38 4.35 25.98
CA GLY A 347 15.51 3.20 26.21
C GLY A 347 14.04 3.42 25.82
N LEU A 348 13.64 4.66 25.47
CA LEU A 348 12.28 4.88 24.95
C LEU A 348 12.22 4.56 23.44
N GLU A 349 11.37 3.63 23.09
CA GLU A 349 11.11 3.23 21.71
C GLU A 349 10.07 4.13 21.05
N LEU A 350 10.36 4.59 19.82
CA LEU A 350 9.44 5.31 18.95
C LEU A 350 8.95 4.37 17.85
N TYR A 351 7.65 4.16 17.75
CA TYR A 351 7.04 3.38 16.69
C TYR A 351 6.77 4.23 15.46
N LEU A 352 7.56 4.00 14.41
CA LEU A 352 7.42 4.63 13.12
C LEU A 352 6.52 3.76 12.23
N TYR A 353 5.56 4.36 11.55
CA TYR A 353 4.71 3.67 10.58
C TYR A 353 4.57 4.45 9.28
N VAL A 354 4.32 3.75 8.17
CA VAL A 354 4.07 4.38 6.88
C VAL A 354 2.63 4.90 6.86
N ASP A 355 2.45 6.21 7.05
CA ASP A 355 1.15 6.87 7.19
C ASP A 355 0.20 6.59 6.01
N ARG A 356 0.73 6.63 4.78
CA ARG A 356 -0.05 6.31 3.58
C ARG A 356 -0.61 4.89 3.63
N THR A 357 0.17 3.91 4.06
CA THR A 357 -0.26 2.51 4.17
C THR A 357 -1.36 2.36 5.21
N ALA A 358 -1.18 2.95 6.39
CA ALA A 358 -2.17 2.92 7.46
C ALA A 358 -3.51 3.56 7.03
N LYS A 359 -3.46 4.70 6.34
CA LYS A 359 -4.64 5.36 5.79
C LYS A 359 -5.34 4.54 4.70
N MET A 360 -4.58 3.93 3.80
CA MET A 360 -5.15 3.08 2.76
C MET A 360 -5.86 1.86 3.35
N GLU A 361 -5.29 1.24 4.36
CA GLU A 361 -5.91 0.10 5.03
C GLU A 361 -7.18 0.52 5.77
N LEU A 362 -7.13 1.60 6.56
CA LEU A 362 -8.29 2.06 7.30
C LEU A 362 -9.39 2.56 6.37
N TYR A 363 -9.13 3.59 5.58
CA TYR A 363 -10.16 4.31 4.85
C TYR A 363 -10.63 3.58 3.58
N ALA A 364 -9.71 3.06 2.77
CA ALA A 364 -10.07 2.33 1.55
C ALA A 364 -10.44 0.87 1.82
N GLY A 365 -9.74 0.22 2.75
CA GLY A 365 -9.94 -1.18 3.07
C GLY A 365 -11.13 -1.39 3.99
N ARG A 366 -10.99 -0.99 5.25
CA ARG A 366 -11.95 -1.33 6.30
C ARG A 366 -13.24 -0.53 6.21
N ILE A 367 -13.16 0.81 6.02
CA ILE A 367 -14.35 1.66 6.04
C ILE A 367 -15.09 1.62 4.71
N GLN A 368 -14.43 1.89 3.59
CA GLN A 368 -15.11 2.00 2.30
C GLN A 368 -15.53 0.64 1.72
N LYS A 369 -14.72 -0.40 1.89
CA LYS A 369 -14.98 -1.72 1.30
C LYS A 369 -15.46 -2.77 2.31
N GLY A 370 -15.42 -2.46 3.62
CA GLY A 370 -15.70 -3.45 4.66
C GLY A 370 -14.76 -4.66 4.60
N ALA A 371 -13.50 -4.45 4.18
CA ALA A 371 -12.54 -5.53 4.01
C ALA A 371 -12.02 -6.03 5.38
N ALA A 372 -11.72 -7.31 5.45
CA ALA A 372 -11.03 -7.88 6.61
C ALA A 372 -9.58 -7.35 6.71
N PRO A 373 -9.06 -7.18 7.92
CA PRO A 373 -9.76 -7.36 9.21
C PRO A 373 -10.82 -6.28 9.44
N ALA A 374 -11.96 -6.65 10.03
CA ALA A 374 -13.09 -5.76 10.21
C ALA A 374 -12.81 -4.65 11.25
N LEU A 375 -13.49 -3.53 11.07
CA LEU A 375 -13.59 -2.45 12.06
C LEU A 375 -15.04 -2.39 12.54
N HIS A 376 -15.23 -2.40 13.84
CA HIS A 376 -16.54 -2.33 14.48
C HIS A 376 -16.66 -1.07 15.33
N LEU A 377 -17.75 -0.34 15.16
CA LEU A 377 -18.10 0.81 15.98
C LEU A 377 -19.23 0.45 16.94
N PRO A 378 -19.31 1.10 18.11
CA PRO A 378 -20.47 0.97 18.99
C PRO A 378 -21.78 1.35 18.31
N GLU A 379 -22.88 0.69 18.69
CA GLU A 379 -24.24 1.00 18.20
C GLU A 379 -24.60 2.48 18.43
N ASP A 380 -24.19 2.99 19.58
CA ASP A 380 -24.43 4.36 20.05
C ASP A 380 -23.27 5.32 19.75
N ALA A 381 -22.41 4.99 18.75
CA ALA A 381 -21.37 5.91 18.28
C ALA A 381 -21.95 7.27 17.92
N ASP A 382 -21.39 8.33 18.52
CA ASP A 382 -21.85 9.69 18.34
C ASP A 382 -21.37 10.32 17.00
N GLN A 383 -21.91 11.51 16.72
CA GLN A 383 -21.59 12.20 15.48
C GLN A 383 -20.13 12.66 15.42
N ASP A 384 -19.47 12.91 16.55
CA ASP A 384 -18.08 13.37 16.58
C ASP A 384 -17.12 12.25 16.17
N LEU A 385 -17.33 11.02 16.69
CA LEU A 385 -16.57 9.86 16.27
C LEU A 385 -16.78 9.55 14.77
N LEU A 386 -18.04 9.56 14.32
CA LEU A 386 -18.37 9.27 12.91
C LEU A 386 -17.77 10.31 11.96
N ALA A 387 -17.86 11.59 12.31
CA ALA A 387 -17.26 12.68 11.53
C ALA A 387 -15.72 12.56 11.48
N GLY A 388 -15.09 12.17 12.60
CA GLY A 388 -13.66 11.94 12.66
C GLY A 388 -13.19 10.82 11.73
N LEU A 389 -13.98 9.74 11.61
CA LEU A 389 -13.69 8.63 10.71
C LEU A 389 -13.97 8.95 9.23
N SER A 390 -14.79 9.94 8.92
CA SER A 390 -14.96 10.47 7.55
C SER A 390 -14.03 11.66 7.24
N GLY A 391 -13.19 12.04 8.19
CA GLY A 391 -12.39 13.27 8.14
C GLY A 391 -11.16 13.24 7.22
N GLN A 392 -10.85 12.12 6.55
CA GLN A 392 -9.73 12.04 5.61
C GLN A 392 -10.18 11.48 4.27
N GLN A 393 -9.76 12.15 3.19
CA GLN A 393 -10.12 11.78 1.83
C GLN A 393 -8.87 11.78 0.95
N LEU A 394 -8.80 10.83 0.03
CA LEU A 394 -7.77 10.79 -1.00
C LEU A 394 -8.35 11.39 -2.27
N GLU A 395 -7.90 12.56 -2.66
CA GLU A 395 -8.43 13.32 -3.79
C GLU A 395 -7.35 13.65 -4.80
N LYS A 396 -7.71 13.68 -6.09
CA LYS A 396 -6.85 14.22 -7.14
C LYS A 396 -6.88 15.74 -7.08
N PRO A 397 -5.71 16.42 -7.09
CA PRO A 397 -5.68 17.87 -7.22
C PRO A 397 -6.32 18.35 -8.52
N ARG A 398 -7.08 19.47 -8.48
CA ARG A 398 -7.77 20.04 -9.66
C ARG A 398 -6.83 20.41 -10.82
N GLY A 399 -5.54 20.59 -10.55
CA GLY A 399 -4.50 20.90 -11.55
C GLY A 399 -3.77 19.67 -12.11
N GLY A 400 -4.23 18.47 -11.84
CA GLY A 400 -3.52 17.21 -12.16
C GLY A 400 -2.45 16.85 -11.11
N GLY A 401 -1.85 15.67 -11.24
CA GLY A 401 -0.83 15.15 -10.32
C GLY A 401 -1.32 13.98 -9.47
N LEU A 402 -0.46 13.54 -8.56
CA LEU A 402 -0.74 12.40 -7.68
C LEU A 402 -1.86 12.74 -6.70
N ALA A 403 -2.78 11.79 -6.47
CA ALA A 403 -3.79 11.92 -5.43
C ALA A 403 -3.13 12.10 -4.05
N GLN A 404 -3.65 13.07 -3.30
CA GLN A 404 -3.13 13.46 -2.00
C GLN A 404 -4.19 13.28 -0.92
N TRP A 405 -3.75 12.87 0.26
CA TRP A 405 -4.62 12.84 1.41
C TRP A 405 -4.96 14.26 1.84
N ARG A 406 -6.24 14.55 1.85
CA ARG A 406 -6.80 15.80 2.36
C ARG A 406 -7.44 15.53 3.71
N LYS A 407 -6.99 16.26 4.72
CA LYS A 407 -7.62 16.29 6.03
C LYS A 407 -8.83 17.25 6.00
N LEU A 408 -9.95 16.79 6.50
CA LEU A 408 -11.09 17.62 6.79
C LEU A 408 -11.04 18.07 8.26
N PRO A 409 -11.76 19.13 8.64
CA PRO A 409 -11.89 19.47 10.06
C PRO A 409 -12.42 18.27 10.86
N ASN A 410 -11.89 18.06 12.06
CA ASN A 410 -12.28 16.99 13.00
C ASN A 410 -11.83 15.55 12.62
N ASP A 411 -10.71 15.38 11.95
CA ASP A 411 -10.16 14.05 11.59
C ASP A 411 -9.42 13.32 12.75
N HIS A 412 -9.35 13.93 13.93
CA HIS A 412 -8.57 13.46 15.06
C HIS A 412 -8.92 12.03 15.55
N TYR A 413 -10.22 11.70 15.62
CA TYR A 413 -10.64 10.35 16.00
C TYR A 413 -10.24 9.32 14.94
N GLY A 414 -10.24 9.68 13.66
CA GLY A 414 -9.72 8.85 12.59
C GLY A 414 -8.22 8.59 12.73
N ASP A 415 -7.44 9.60 13.11
CA ASP A 415 -6.01 9.44 13.40
C ASP A 415 -5.80 8.52 14.63
N CYS A 416 -6.60 8.63 15.69
CA CYS A 416 -6.55 7.71 16.83
C CYS A 416 -6.88 6.25 16.42
N VAL A 417 -7.94 6.04 15.63
CA VAL A 417 -8.29 4.68 15.15
C VAL A 417 -7.18 4.10 14.28
N LYS A 418 -6.60 4.90 13.41
CA LYS A 418 -5.44 4.53 12.59
C LYS A 418 -4.24 4.09 13.45
N ILE A 419 -3.89 4.87 14.48
CA ILE A 419 -2.78 4.55 15.38
C ILE A 419 -3.05 3.26 16.15
N GLY A 420 -4.26 3.06 16.64
CA GLY A 420 -4.65 1.80 17.29
C GLY A 420 -4.52 0.60 16.37
N GLN A 421 -4.92 0.72 15.10
CA GLN A 421 -4.72 -0.32 14.10
C GLN A 421 -3.23 -0.63 13.87
N VAL A 422 -2.36 0.37 13.88
CA VAL A 422 -0.89 0.17 13.75
C VAL A 422 -0.34 -0.69 14.88
N SER A 423 -0.96 -0.68 16.07
CA SER A 423 -0.54 -1.54 17.19
C SER A 423 -0.53 -3.03 16.81
N TRP A 424 -1.45 -3.47 15.96
CA TRP A 424 -1.48 -4.84 15.45
C TRP A 424 -0.23 -5.18 14.62
N TRP A 425 0.25 -4.27 13.80
CA TRP A 425 1.45 -4.51 13.00
C TRP A 425 2.67 -4.80 13.87
N VAL A 426 2.77 -4.11 15.02
CA VAL A 426 3.87 -4.26 15.97
C VAL A 426 3.72 -5.52 16.82
N ARG A 427 2.50 -5.78 17.33
CA ARG A 427 2.23 -6.81 18.34
C ARG A 427 1.82 -8.18 17.79
N ARG A 428 1.50 -8.30 16.50
CA ARG A 428 1.03 -9.57 15.90
C ARG A 428 1.95 -10.77 16.15
N GLY A 429 3.26 -10.52 16.28
CA GLY A 429 4.24 -11.56 16.57
C GLY A 429 4.01 -12.24 17.92
N ASP A 430 3.47 -11.50 18.89
CA ASP A 430 3.19 -11.99 20.23
C ASP A 430 2.05 -13.03 20.23
N PHE A 431 1.16 -12.96 19.23
CA PHE A 431 -0.03 -13.81 19.08
C PHE A 431 0.09 -14.85 17.98
N TYR A 432 1.28 -14.98 17.36
CA TYR A 432 1.50 -15.89 16.23
C TYR A 432 1.11 -17.34 16.54
N ALA A 433 1.46 -17.86 17.73
CA ALA A 433 1.13 -19.21 18.10
C ALA A 433 -0.39 -19.44 18.23
N GLU A 434 -1.13 -18.46 18.79
CA GLU A 434 -2.58 -18.50 18.92
C GLU A 434 -3.28 -18.43 17.58
N GLU A 435 -2.78 -17.59 16.66
CA GLU A 435 -3.26 -17.51 15.29
C GLU A 435 -3.06 -18.82 14.53
N MET A 436 -1.91 -19.45 14.67
CA MET A 436 -1.60 -20.73 14.02
C MET A 436 -2.45 -21.87 14.60
N ASN A 437 -2.61 -21.97 15.91
CA ASN A 437 -3.47 -22.98 16.56
C ASN A 437 -4.92 -22.83 16.08
N ALA A 438 -5.43 -21.61 16.00
CA ALA A 438 -6.80 -21.37 15.52
C ALA A 438 -7.00 -21.70 14.04
N ILE A 439 -5.97 -21.59 13.22
CA ILE A 439 -5.99 -22.06 11.81
C ILE A 439 -6.02 -23.60 11.78
N GLU A 440 -5.23 -24.26 12.62
CA GLU A 440 -5.22 -25.72 12.72
C GLU A 440 -6.53 -26.30 13.24
N GLU A 441 -7.16 -25.67 14.24
CA GLU A 441 -8.47 -26.07 14.75
C GLU A 441 -9.56 -25.94 13.69
N ARG A 442 -9.54 -24.88 12.86
CA ARG A 442 -10.46 -24.77 11.74
C ARG A 442 -10.29 -25.91 10.72
N LYS A 443 -9.05 -26.22 10.34
CA LYS A 443 -8.74 -27.31 9.43
C LYS A 443 -9.24 -28.67 9.94
N GLN A 444 -9.15 -28.89 11.26
CA GLN A 444 -9.65 -30.12 11.87
C GLN A 444 -11.18 -30.17 11.88
N ASN A 445 -11.85 -29.05 12.10
CA ASN A 445 -13.32 -28.98 12.15
C ASN A 445 -13.96 -29.01 10.73
N GLU A 446 -13.27 -28.51 9.70
CA GLU A 446 -13.73 -28.58 8.31
C GLU A 446 -13.42 -29.92 7.62
N GLY A 447 -12.59 -30.77 8.23
CA GLY A 447 -12.22 -32.10 7.73
C GLY A 447 -13.04 -33.26 8.29
N VAL A 448 -14.07 -33.02 9.07
CA VAL A 448 -14.96 -34.06 9.58
C VAL A 448 -16.22 -34.07 8.70
N PRO A 449 -16.43 -35.11 7.83
CA PRO A 449 -17.72 -35.27 7.19
C PRO A 449 -18.76 -35.56 8.26
N GLU A 450 -19.80 -34.78 8.31
CA GLU A 450 -21.02 -35.19 9.05
C GLU A 450 -21.54 -36.48 8.43
N GLU A 451 -21.60 -37.54 9.23
CA GLU A 451 -22.31 -38.81 8.91
C GLU A 451 -23.81 -38.59 8.85
#